data_62385ef92cde9668ef4273c6638f74b2
#
_entry.id   62385ef92cde9668ef4273c6638f74b2
#
_cell.length_a   1.000
_cell.length_b   1.000
_cell.length_c   1.000
_cell.angle_alpha   90.00
_cell.angle_beta   90.00
_cell.angle_gamma   90.00
#
_symmetry.space_group_name_H-M   'P 1'
#
loop_
_entity.id
_entity.type
_entity.pdbx_description
1 polymer ?
#
loop_
_entity_poly.entity_id
_entity_poly.type
_entity_poly.pdbx_seq_one_letter_code
_entity_poly.pdbx_strand_id
1 'polypeptide(L)'
;MAFVRGQCLSGALFSYHPHIINIADMKIRVGFGFDVHRLVEGRELWIGGIKIDHSLGLLGHSDADVLIHAICDALLGAANLRDIGYHFPDTAAETDGIDSKILLRKTVGLIAAKGYSVGNIDATICAERPKMNPHIPEMKRCMAGIIGIDEDDISVKATTTERLGYTGREEGISAYATVLIEKA
;
A
#
# COMPACT_ATOMS: atom_id res chain seq x y z
N MET A 1 10.82 -49.22 -23.92
CA MET A 1 11.65 -49.11 -22.70
C MET A 1 13.09 -48.97 -23.15
N ALA A 2 13.63 -47.79 -23.14
CA ALA A 2 15.03 -47.53 -23.45
C ALA A 2 15.55 -46.47 -22.48
N PHE A 3 16.42 -46.86 -21.57
CA PHE A 3 17.19 -45.98 -20.72
C PHE A 3 18.29 -45.31 -21.57
N VAL A 4 18.25 -43.99 -21.69
CA VAL A 4 19.38 -43.24 -22.21
C VAL A 4 20.25 -42.85 -21.02
N ARG A 5 21.41 -43.45 -20.88
CA ARG A 5 22.48 -43.01 -19.97
C ARG A 5 23.24 -41.88 -20.64
N GLY A 6 23.02 -40.66 -20.19
CA GLY A 6 23.90 -39.52 -20.45
C GLY A 6 24.98 -39.47 -19.37
N GLN A 7 26.25 -39.69 -19.75
CA GLN A 7 27.42 -39.43 -18.89
C GLN A 7 27.60 -37.91 -18.79
N CYS A 8 27.50 -37.35 -17.59
CA CYS A 8 27.90 -35.98 -17.31
C CYS A 8 29.25 -35.98 -16.60
N LEU A 9 30.21 -35.30 -17.22
CA LEU A 9 31.56 -35.08 -16.71
C LEU A 9 31.53 -34.01 -15.60
N SER A 10 32.33 -34.21 -14.57
CA SER A 10 32.69 -33.35 -13.45
C SER A 10 31.66 -33.24 -12.31
N GLY A 11 32.05 -33.84 -11.20
CA GLY A 11 31.30 -33.97 -9.97
C GLY A 11 31.17 -32.66 -9.16
N ALA A 12 30.03 -32.04 -9.28
CA ALA A 12 29.44 -31.23 -8.22
C ALA A 12 28.00 -31.73 -8.08
N LEU A 13 27.75 -32.61 -7.13
CA LEU A 13 26.42 -32.97 -6.69
C LEU A 13 25.83 -31.72 -5.98
N PHE A 14 25.17 -30.83 -6.72
CA PHE A 14 24.23 -29.90 -6.13
C PHE A 14 23.05 -30.75 -5.64
N SER A 15 23.01 -31.04 -4.34
CA SER A 15 21.81 -31.59 -3.73
C SER A 15 20.78 -30.47 -3.70
N TYR A 16 19.94 -30.41 -4.74
CA TYR A 16 18.74 -29.62 -4.72
C TYR A 16 17.78 -30.25 -3.70
N HIS A 17 17.75 -29.67 -2.49
CA HIS A 17 16.69 -29.95 -1.53
C HIS A 17 15.56 -29.01 -1.89
N PRO A 18 14.49 -29.48 -2.53
CA PRO A 18 13.29 -28.65 -2.64
C PRO A 18 12.80 -28.43 -1.21
N HIS A 19 12.92 -27.21 -0.70
CA HIS A 19 12.15 -26.82 0.47
C HIS A 19 10.69 -26.93 0.04
N ILE A 20 10.06 -28.06 0.35
CA ILE A 20 8.61 -28.23 0.24
C ILE A 20 8.05 -27.29 1.31
N ILE A 21 7.73 -26.05 0.93
CA ILE A 21 6.96 -25.15 1.78
C ILE A 21 5.61 -25.84 1.96
N ASN A 22 5.31 -26.27 3.17
CA ASN A 22 4.02 -26.86 3.49
C ASN A 22 2.99 -25.72 3.47
N ILE A 23 2.21 -25.65 2.41
CA ILE A 23 1.17 -24.63 2.21
C ILE A 23 0.20 -24.57 3.42
N ALA A 24 0.04 -25.70 4.14
CA ALA A 24 -0.79 -25.75 5.35
C ALA A 24 -0.24 -24.90 6.52
N ASP A 25 1.04 -24.52 6.49
CA ASP A 25 1.69 -23.71 7.51
C ASP A 25 1.77 -22.22 7.14
N MET A 26 1.43 -21.86 5.90
CA MET A 26 1.39 -20.46 5.47
C MET A 26 0.19 -19.74 6.09
N LYS A 27 0.46 -18.81 6.99
CA LYS A 27 -0.59 -17.92 7.55
C LYS A 27 -0.61 -16.62 6.76
N ILE A 28 -1.40 -16.63 5.68
CA ILE A 28 -1.66 -15.45 4.85
C ILE A 28 -2.92 -14.76 5.37
N ARG A 29 -2.92 -13.43 5.37
CA ARG A 29 -4.09 -12.60 5.67
C ARG A 29 -4.27 -11.54 4.61
N VAL A 30 -5.53 -11.21 4.34
CA VAL A 30 -5.91 -10.14 3.44
C VAL A 30 -6.58 -9.04 4.25
N GLY A 31 -6.25 -7.79 3.94
CA GLY A 31 -6.92 -6.62 4.47
C GLY A 31 -7.46 -5.75 3.34
N PHE A 32 -8.51 -5.02 3.65
CA PHE A 32 -9.11 -4.02 2.78
C PHE A 32 -9.18 -2.69 3.52
N GLY A 33 -8.82 -1.60 2.85
CA GLY A 33 -8.90 -0.24 3.36
C GLY A 33 -9.55 0.69 2.33
N PHE A 34 -10.20 1.69 2.85
CA PHE A 34 -10.84 2.77 2.09
C PHE A 34 -10.63 4.07 2.81
N ASP A 35 -10.32 5.13 2.05
CA ASP A 35 -10.30 6.49 2.58
C ASP A 35 -10.80 7.48 1.54
N VAL A 36 -11.25 8.64 2.02
CA VAL A 36 -11.77 9.73 1.20
C VAL A 36 -11.51 11.07 1.86
N HIS A 37 -10.97 12.02 1.07
CA HIS A 37 -10.74 13.38 1.51
C HIS A 37 -11.34 14.40 0.54
N ARG A 38 -11.83 15.51 1.10
CA ARG A 38 -12.37 16.62 0.32
C ARG A 38 -11.24 17.41 -0.34
N LEU A 39 -11.43 17.83 -1.59
CA LEU A 39 -10.58 18.81 -2.27
C LEU A 39 -10.92 20.22 -1.83
N VAL A 40 -9.91 21.01 -1.47
CA VAL A 40 -10.04 22.42 -1.02
C VAL A 40 -8.89 23.27 -1.55
N GLU A 41 -9.11 24.57 -1.62
CA GLU A 41 -8.07 25.55 -1.93
C GLU A 41 -7.09 25.73 -0.76
N GLY A 42 -5.87 26.18 -1.06
CA GLY A 42 -4.88 26.55 -0.05
C GLY A 42 -4.17 25.37 0.63
N ARG A 43 -4.39 24.15 0.16
CA ARG A 43 -3.67 22.96 0.59
C ARG A 43 -2.85 22.37 -0.55
N GLU A 44 -1.73 21.73 -0.20
CA GLU A 44 -0.94 20.93 -1.14
C GLU A 44 -1.61 19.57 -1.36
N LEU A 45 -1.47 19.01 -2.55
CA LEU A 45 -1.97 17.67 -2.87
C LEU A 45 -0.86 16.65 -2.67
N TRP A 46 -1.03 15.79 -1.65
CA TRP A 46 -0.15 14.66 -1.36
C TRP A 46 -0.88 13.35 -1.62
N ILE A 47 -0.33 12.48 -2.44
CA ILE A 47 -0.89 11.15 -2.73
C ILE A 47 0.25 10.15 -2.94
N GLY A 48 0.24 9.03 -2.20
CA GLY A 48 1.26 8.00 -2.27
C GLY A 48 2.64 8.47 -1.79
N GLY A 49 2.67 9.42 -0.87
CA GLY A 49 3.88 9.99 -0.29
C GLY A 49 4.60 11.01 -1.15
N ILE A 50 4.00 11.42 -2.27
CA ILE A 50 4.58 12.43 -3.17
C ILE A 50 3.65 13.64 -3.32
N LYS A 51 4.24 14.80 -3.53
CA LYS A 51 3.50 16.02 -3.83
C LYS A 51 3.17 16.09 -5.32
N ILE A 52 1.90 16.35 -5.62
CA ILE A 52 1.40 16.51 -6.98
C ILE A 52 1.05 17.97 -7.21
N ASP A 53 1.52 18.54 -8.31
CA ASP A 53 1.17 19.92 -8.70
C ASP A 53 -0.30 19.99 -9.12
N HIS A 54 -1.09 20.66 -8.28
CA HIS A 54 -2.52 20.86 -8.50
C HIS A 54 -3.00 22.10 -7.71
N SER A 55 -4.04 22.77 -8.23
CA SER A 55 -4.60 23.97 -7.61
C SER A 55 -5.36 23.70 -6.29
N LEU A 56 -5.81 22.47 -6.08
CA LEU A 56 -6.50 22.01 -4.89
C LEU A 56 -5.70 20.92 -4.20
N GLY A 57 -5.78 20.86 -2.86
CA GLY A 57 -5.23 19.77 -2.06
C GLY A 57 -6.29 19.12 -1.20
N LEU A 58 -5.94 18.02 -0.54
CA LEU A 58 -6.88 17.29 0.29
C LEU A 58 -6.96 17.87 1.72
N LEU A 59 -8.16 17.93 2.26
CA LEU A 59 -8.44 18.40 3.60
C LEU A 59 -8.38 17.24 4.60
N GLY A 60 -7.53 17.36 5.61
CA GLY A 60 -7.40 16.42 6.72
C GLY A 60 -6.50 16.97 7.82
N HIS A 61 -6.39 16.27 8.94
CA HIS A 61 -5.52 16.65 10.07
C HIS A 61 -4.04 16.43 9.75
N SER A 62 -3.72 15.43 8.91
CA SER A 62 -2.38 15.19 8.38
C SER A 62 -2.17 15.94 7.05
N ASP A 63 -1.23 15.46 6.22
CA ASP A 63 -1.13 15.84 4.82
C ASP A 63 -2.29 15.32 3.95
N ALA A 64 -3.20 14.54 4.55
CA ALA A 64 -4.40 13.95 3.94
C ALA A 64 -4.11 13.05 2.73
N ASP A 65 -2.99 12.32 2.76
CA ASP A 65 -2.65 11.34 1.72
C ASP A 65 -3.62 10.15 1.75
N VAL A 66 -4.68 10.28 0.96
CA VAL A 66 -5.79 9.32 0.89
C VAL A 66 -5.33 7.91 0.50
N LEU A 67 -4.26 7.78 -0.30
CA LEU A 67 -3.75 6.48 -0.73
C LEU A 67 -3.00 5.79 0.41
N ILE A 68 -2.12 6.51 1.10
CA ILE A 68 -1.38 5.96 2.24
C ILE A 68 -2.35 5.62 3.39
N HIS A 69 -3.38 6.43 3.64
CA HIS A 69 -4.37 6.13 4.68
C HIS A 69 -5.14 4.84 4.38
N ALA A 70 -5.61 4.66 3.14
CA ALA A 70 -6.28 3.42 2.74
C ALA A 70 -5.35 2.19 2.87
N ILE A 71 -4.07 2.32 2.54
CA ILE A 71 -3.08 1.26 2.70
C ILE A 71 -2.84 0.95 4.19
N CYS A 72 -2.72 1.97 5.04
CA CYS A 72 -2.57 1.79 6.49
C CYS A 72 -3.76 1.03 7.08
N ASP A 73 -4.99 1.40 6.72
CA ASP A 73 -6.20 0.72 7.16
C ASP A 73 -6.24 -0.74 6.69
N ALA A 74 -5.86 -1.00 5.44
CA ALA A 74 -5.78 -2.36 4.93
C ALA A 74 -4.77 -3.22 5.72
N LEU A 75 -3.58 -2.68 6.01
CA LEU A 75 -2.53 -3.36 6.77
C LEU A 75 -2.96 -3.64 8.21
N LEU A 76 -3.52 -2.64 8.89
CA LEU A 76 -4.01 -2.77 10.26
C LEU A 76 -5.16 -3.78 10.35
N GLY A 77 -6.11 -3.70 9.41
CA GLY A 77 -7.23 -4.64 9.31
C GLY A 77 -6.78 -6.08 9.10
N ALA A 78 -5.82 -6.33 8.18
CA ALA A 78 -5.25 -7.65 7.95
C ALA A 78 -4.60 -8.24 9.21
N ALA A 79 -3.92 -7.41 10.00
CA ALA A 79 -3.26 -7.81 11.25
C ALA A 79 -4.23 -7.91 12.44
N ASN A 80 -5.53 -7.62 12.28
CA ASN A 80 -6.52 -7.49 13.35
C ASN A 80 -6.09 -6.47 14.42
N LEU A 81 -5.72 -5.27 13.94
CA LEU A 81 -5.26 -4.15 14.76
C LEU A 81 -6.21 -2.94 14.69
N ARG A 82 -7.44 -3.11 14.19
CA ARG A 82 -8.45 -2.06 13.96
C ARG A 82 -8.04 -1.14 12.79
N ASP A 83 -8.13 0.17 12.96
CA ASP A 83 -8.01 1.20 11.94
C ASP A 83 -6.97 2.27 12.31
N ILE A 84 -6.68 3.14 11.34
CA ILE A 84 -5.69 4.22 11.48
C ILE A 84 -6.10 5.21 12.59
N GLY A 85 -7.38 5.53 12.72
CA GLY A 85 -7.90 6.46 13.73
C GLY A 85 -7.72 5.95 15.17
N TYR A 86 -7.71 4.63 15.36
CA TYR A 86 -7.43 4.03 16.66
C TYR A 86 -5.98 4.21 17.09
N HIS A 87 -5.03 4.07 16.16
CA HIS A 87 -3.60 4.18 16.44
C HIS A 87 -3.06 5.61 16.37
N PHE A 88 -3.69 6.46 15.57
CA PHE A 88 -3.27 7.82 15.31
C PHE A 88 -4.49 8.77 15.37
N PRO A 89 -5.05 8.99 16.59
CA PRO A 89 -6.27 9.77 16.73
C PRO A 89 -6.04 11.25 16.33
N ASP A 90 -6.99 11.82 15.63
CA ASP A 90 -6.98 13.22 15.18
C ASP A 90 -6.93 14.24 16.32
N THR A 91 -7.26 13.78 17.55
CA THR A 91 -7.21 14.62 18.76
C THR A 91 -5.82 14.76 19.36
N ALA A 92 -4.84 14.00 18.91
CA ALA A 92 -3.47 14.06 19.41
C ALA A 92 -2.72 15.20 18.69
N ALA A 93 -2.13 16.12 19.46
CA ALA A 93 -1.32 17.22 18.89
C ALA A 93 -0.13 16.72 18.03
N GLU A 94 0.30 15.49 18.25
CA GLU A 94 1.40 14.86 17.52
C GLU A 94 1.02 14.41 16.09
N THR A 95 -0.28 14.38 15.79
CA THR A 95 -0.80 13.97 14.47
C THR A 95 -1.21 15.16 13.60
N ASP A 96 -1.23 16.38 14.15
CA ASP A 96 -1.55 17.60 13.41
C ASP A 96 -0.44 17.90 12.38
N GLY A 97 -0.83 17.93 11.10
CA GLY A 97 0.10 18.15 9.98
C GLY A 97 1.12 17.02 9.76
N ILE A 98 0.93 15.86 10.36
CA ILE A 98 1.89 14.74 10.22
C ILE A 98 1.98 14.27 8.77
N ASP A 99 3.19 13.99 8.32
CA ASP A 99 3.49 13.34 7.05
C ASP A 99 3.01 11.87 7.08
N SER A 100 2.11 11.51 6.19
CA SER A 100 1.54 10.15 6.12
C SER A 100 2.58 9.06 5.86
N LYS A 101 3.76 9.41 5.36
CA LYS A 101 4.91 8.48 5.28
C LYS A 101 5.34 8.00 6.67
N ILE A 102 5.18 8.82 7.70
CA ILE A 102 5.46 8.45 9.10
C ILE A 102 4.38 7.48 9.59
N LEU A 103 3.11 7.73 9.24
CA LEU A 103 2.00 6.84 9.58
C LEU A 103 2.20 5.46 8.96
N LEU A 104 2.55 5.40 7.68
CA LEU A 104 2.83 4.15 6.97
C LEU A 104 3.99 3.38 7.65
N ARG A 105 5.09 4.05 7.96
CA ARG A 105 6.23 3.41 8.65
C ARG A 105 5.85 2.86 10.02
N LYS A 106 5.08 3.62 10.80
CA LYS A 106 4.59 3.17 12.12
C LYS A 106 3.65 1.97 11.96
N THR A 107 2.74 1.99 10.97
CA THR A 107 1.83 0.89 10.66
C THR A 107 2.60 -0.39 10.31
N VAL A 108 3.61 -0.29 9.45
CA VAL A 108 4.50 -1.43 9.13
C VAL A 108 5.17 -1.97 10.38
N GLY A 109 5.65 -1.11 11.28
CA GLY A 109 6.21 -1.51 12.56
C GLY A 109 5.21 -2.25 13.46
N LEU A 110 3.94 -1.83 13.47
CA LEU A 110 2.87 -2.48 14.24
C LEU A 110 2.56 -3.90 13.73
N ILE A 111 2.47 -4.09 12.42
CA ILE A 111 2.24 -5.43 11.86
C ILE A 111 3.46 -6.35 12.04
N ALA A 112 4.68 -5.80 11.92
CA ALA A 112 5.92 -6.53 12.18
C ALA A 112 6.02 -6.99 13.65
N ALA A 113 5.60 -6.17 14.61
CA ALA A 113 5.53 -6.55 16.02
C ALA A 113 4.54 -7.70 16.30
N LYS A 114 3.56 -7.90 15.39
CA LYS A 114 2.66 -9.08 15.40
C LYS A 114 3.23 -10.30 14.67
N GLY A 115 4.43 -10.19 14.11
CA GLY A 115 5.10 -11.24 13.36
C GLY A 115 4.58 -11.38 11.92
N TYR A 116 4.14 -10.29 11.30
CA TYR A 116 3.72 -10.25 9.90
C TYR A 116 4.64 -9.35 9.07
N SER A 117 4.81 -9.73 7.82
CA SER A 117 5.42 -8.93 6.76
C SER A 117 4.39 -8.63 5.66
N VAL A 118 4.63 -7.57 4.91
CA VAL A 118 3.80 -7.23 3.74
C VAL A 118 4.22 -8.11 2.57
N GLY A 119 3.28 -8.85 1.97
CA GLY A 119 3.51 -9.63 0.77
C GLY A 119 3.29 -8.80 -0.49
N ASN A 120 2.09 -8.19 -0.63
CA ASN A 120 1.82 -7.29 -1.74
C ASN A 120 0.69 -6.30 -1.41
N ILE A 121 0.60 -5.25 -2.23
CA ILE A 121 -0.43 -4.21 -2.17
C ILE A 121 -1.04 -4.03 -3.55
N ASP A 122 -2.37 -3.99 -3.62
CA ASP A 122 -3.12 -3.57 -4.79
C ASP A 122 -4.05 -2.43 -4.41
N ALA A 123 -3.83 -1.24 -4.98
CA ALA A 123 -4.59 -0.04 -4.65
C ALA A 123 -5.18 0.65 -5.87
N THR A 124 -6.27 1.37 -5.67
CA THR A 124 -6.95 2.13 -6.71
C THR A 124 -7.29 3.52 -6.21
N ILE A 125 -6.87 4.54 -6.95
CA ILE A 125 -7.21 5.94 -6.71
C ILE A 125 -8.39 6.31 -7.62
N CYS A 126 -9.46 6.86 -7.05
CA CYS A 126 -10.59 7.40 -7.78
C CYS A 126 -10.52 8.93 -7.78
N ALA A 127 -10.17 9.52 -8.94
CA ALA A 127 -10.02 10.96 -9.10
C ALA A 127 -10.32 11.38 -10.55
N GLU A 128 -11.07 12.45 -10.75
CA GLU A 128 -11.25 13.06 -12.08
C GLU A 128 -9.99 13.83 -12.48
N ARG A 129 -9.43 14.59 -11.55
CA ARG A 129 -8.21 15.40 -11.67
C ARG A 129 -7.40 15.39 -10.37
N PRO A 130 -6.04 15.56 -10.50
CA PRO A 130 -5.23 15.51 -11.72
C PRO A 130 -5.11 14.11 -12.30
N LYS A 131 -4.48 13.94 -13.47
CA LYS A 131 -4.17 12.62 -14.04
C LYS A 131 -3.09 11.94 -13.20
N MET A 132 -3.44 10.80 -12.59
CA MET A 132 -2.56 10.07 -11.64
C MET A 132 -1.47 9.26 -12.33
N ASN A 133 -1.73 8.70 -13.53
CA ASN A 133 -0.80 7.79 -14.20
C ASN A 133 0.66 8.26 -14.28
N PRO A 134 0.96 9.54 -14.58
CA PRO A 134 2.36 9.99 -14.64
C PRO A 134 3.10 9.91 -13.29
N HIS A 135 2.37 9.91 -12.19
CA HIS A 135 2.90 9.97 -10.82
C HIS A 135 3.03 8.58 -10.17
N ILE A 136 2.33 7.56 -10.71
CA ILE A 136 2.29 6.20 -10.14
C ILE A 136 3.68 5.60 -9.92
N PRO A 137 4.65 5.69 -10.86
CA PRO A 137 5.97 5.11 -10.64
C PRO A 137 6.70 5.71 -9.42
N GLU A 138 6.54 7.02 -9.19
CA GLU A 138 7.17 7.70 -8.04
C GLU A 138 6.46 7.34 -6.73
N MET A 139 5.12 7.25 -6.73
CA MET A 139 4.34 6.75 -5.58
C MET A 139 4.78 5.36 -5.17
N LYS A 140 4.89 4.42 -6.12
CA LYS A 140 5.33 3.04 -5.87
C LYS A 140 6.71 3.03 -5.23
N ARG A 141 7.67 3.73 -5.81
CA ARG A 141 9.05 3.82 -5.28
C ARG A 141 9.09 4.39 -3.87
N CYS A 142 8.32 5.46 -3.60
CA CYS A 142 8.23 6.07 -2.29
C CYS A 142 7.70 5.07 -1.24
N MET A 143 6.57 4.44 -1.52
CA MET A 143 5.93 3.50 -0.60
C MET A 143 6.76 2.22 -0.41
N ALA A 144 7.32 1.65 -1.47
CA ALA A 144 8.19 0.47 -1.41
C ALA A 144 9.40 0.71 -0.50
N GLY A 145 10.05 1.86 -0.62
CA GLY A 145 11.17 2.24 0.24
C GLY A 145 10.81 2.41 1.72
N ILE A 146 9.55 2.77 2.03
CA ILE A 146 9.07 2.91 3.41
C ILE A 146 8.70 1.56 4.01
N ILE A 147 8.04 0.72 3.21
CA ILE A 147 7.51 -0.59 3.62
C ILE A 147 8.65 -1.62 3.68
N GLY A 148 9.63 -1.51 2.80
CA GLY A 148 10.75 -2.44 2.68
C GLY A 148 10.44 -3.65 1.81
N ILE A 149 9.64 -3.47 0.73
CA ILE A 149 9.31 -4.48 -0.27
C ILE A 149 9.73 -4.02 -1.66
N ASP A 150 9.67 -4.90 -2.66
CA ASP A 150 9.95 -4.53 -4.04
C ASP A 150 8.86 -3.62 -4.61
N GLU A 151 9.22 -2.74 -5.56
CA GLU A 151 8.25 -1.92 -6.28
C GLU A 151 7.23 -2.77 -7.08
N ASP A 152 7.61 -3.96 -7.50
CA ASP A 152 6.72 -4.89 -8.23
C ASP A 152 5.67 -5.53 -7.32
N ASP A 153 5.86 -5.52 -6.00
CA ASP A 153 4.86 -5.97 -5.03
C ASP A 153 3.79 -4.89 -4.73
N ILE A 154 3.91 -3.69 -5.31
CA ILE A 154 2.93 -2.61 -5.18
C ILE A 154 2.29 -2.32 -6.53
N SER A 155 0.99 -2.56 -6.64
CA SER A 155 0.15 -2.14 -7.75
C SER A 155 -0.64 -0.90 -7.36
N VAL A 156 -0.56 0.16 -8.17
CA VAL A 156 -1.41 1.36 -8.04
C VAL A 156 -2.11 1.57 -9.38
N LYS A 157 -3.43 1.63 -9.33
CA LYS A 157 -4.30 1.93 -10.47
C LYS A 157 -5.02 3.24 -10.23
N ALA A 158 -5.43 3.92 -11.27
CA ALA A 158 -6.23 5.12 -11.18
C ALA A 158 -7.42 5.05 -12.14
N THR A 159 -8.56 5.52 -11.67
CA THR A 159 -9.79 5.59 -12.48
C THR A 159 -10.53 6.90 -12.21
N THR A 160 -11.34 7.32 -13.17
CA THR A 160 -12.38 8.32 -12.95
C THR A 160 -13.65 7.63 -12.47
N THR A 161 -14.64 8.40 -12.03
CA THR A 161 -16.01 7.89 -11.77
C THR A 161 -16.97 8.31 -12.87
N GLU A 162 -16.47 8.63 -14.07
CA GLU A 162 -17.26 9.05 -15.23
C GLU A 162 -18.20 10.22 -14.91
N ARG A 163 -17.70 11.16 -14.11
CA ARG A 163 -18.41 12.35 -13.58
C ARG A 163 -19.58 12.03 -12.65
N LEU A 164 -19.63 10.83 -12.09
CA LEU A 164 -20.64 10.44 -11.12
C LEU A 164 -20.15 10.65 -9.69
N GLY A 165 -21.08 11.00 -8.81
CA GLY A 165 -20.83 11.17 -7.38
C GLY A 165 -19.90 12.34 -7.04
N TYR A 166 -19.39 12.38 -5.80
CA TYR A 166 -18.51 13.43 -5.30
C TYR A 166 -17.16 13.47 -6.02
N THR A 167 -16.60 12.33 -6.36
CA THR A 167 -15.36 12.25 -7.16
C THR A 167 -15.58 12.83 -8.55
N GLY A 168 -16.70 12.46 -9.20
CA GLY A 168 -17.05 12.95 -10.54
C GLY A 168 -17.32 14.45 -10.59
N ARG A 169 -17.73 15.07 -9.48
CA ARG A 169 -17.87 16.52 -9.34
C ARG A 169 -16.61 17.22 -8.84
N GLU A 170 -15.50 16.50 -8.72
CA GLU A 170 -14.22 17.01 -8.23
C GLU A 170 -14.31 17.60 -6.79
N GLU A 171 -15.21 17.06 -5.95
CA GLU A 171 -15.39 17.48 -4.56
C GLU A 171 -14.41 16.77 -3.62
N GLY A 172 -13.82 15.67 -4.04
CA GLY A 172 -12.88 14.87 -3.26
C GLY A 172 -12.24 13.75 -4.09
N ILE A 173 -11.23 13.15 -3.48
CA ILE A 173 -10.53 11.97 -4.00
C ILE A 173 -10.73 10.84 -3.01
N SER A 174 -10.95 9.61 -3.50
CA SER A 174 -10.98 8.41 -2.69
C SER A 174 -9.95 7.40 -3.14
N ALA A 175 -9.51 6.55 -2.21
CA ALA A 175 -8.63 5.44 -2.49
C ALA A 175 -9.13 4.16 -1.84
N TYR A 176 -8.85 3.06 -2.49
CA TYR A 176 -9.12 1.70 -2.05
C TYR A 176 -7.81 0.94 -2.04
N ALA A 177 -7.57 0.13 -1.03
CA ALA A 177 -6.40 -0.72 -0.97
C ALA A 177 -6.77 -2.14 -0.53
N THR A 178 -6.17 -3.12 -1.15
CA THR A 178 -6.16 -4.50 -0.70
C THR A 178 -4.73 -4.91 -0.47
N VAL A 179 -4.45 -5.53 0.66
CA VAL A 179 -3.11 -5.97 1.01
C VAL A 179 -3.11 -7.44 1.36
N LEU A 180 -2.01 -8.10 1.08
CA LEU A 180 -1.70 -9.41 1.59
C LEU A 180 -0.54 -9.29 2.57
N ILE A 181 -0.70 -9.85 3.78
CA ILE A 181 0.37 -9.98 4.76
C ILE A 181 0.62 -11.45 5.05
N GLU A 182 1.88 -11.77 5.33
CA GLU A 182 2.34 -13.12 5.60
C GLU A 182 2.94 -13.18 7.00
N LYS A 183 2.78 -14.32 7.67
CA LYS A 183 3.47 -14.52 8.92
C LYS A 183 4.96 -14.77 8.64
N ALA A 184 5.83 -13.92 9.22
CA ALA A 184 7.28 -14.05 9.15
C ALA A 184 7.77 -15.31 9.91
#